data_2968fb129457e21f2aea7570e32b305f
#
_entry.id   2968fb129457e21f2aea7570e32b305f
#
_cell.length_a   1.000
_cell.length_b   1.000
_cell.length_c   1.000
_cell.angle_alpha   90.00
_cell.angle_beta   90.00
_cell.angle_gamma   90.00
#
_symmetry.space_group_name_H-M   'P 1'
#
loop_
_entity.id
_entity.type
_entity.pdbx_description
1 polymer ?
#
loop_
_entity_poly.entity_id
_entity_poly.type
_entity_poly.pdbx_seq_one_letter_code
_entity_poly.pdbx_strand_id
1 'polypeptide(L)'
;MSKEVNNYTSRSNPTPLPTGQGVRLIISGGGTGGHIFPAISIANAIKELCPDAEILFVGAEGRMEMQRVPDAGYRIIGLPVAGFDRKHLWKNFSVLLKLIRSQWKARSIIKEFRPQVAVGVGGYASGPTLKMAGMMGIPTLIQEQNSYAGVTNKLLAQKACKICVAYEGMGKFFPAEKIIMTGNPVRQNLLHHSIRHEDAVKHFGLNPEKKTILILGGSLGARTINQTLSAGLDVIRANPNVQFIWQTGKIYIDQVREAITNVTGEAVRNPRISAIPNLYVTDFIKDMANAYAAADLVISRAGAGSISEFCLLHKPVILVPSPNVAEDHQTKNALALV
;
A
#
# COMPACT_ATOMS: atom_id res chain seq x y z
N MET A 1 33.40 11.38 -12.33
CA MET A 1 33.35 9.91 -12.32
C MET A 1 31.93 9.48 -12.66
N SER A 2 31.71 9.33 -13.94
CA SER A 2 30.44 8.97 -14.56
C SER A 2 30.65 7.62 -15.24
N LYS A 3 29.93 6.58 -14.79
CA LYS A 3 29.63 5.35 -15.55
C LYS A 3 29.10 4.33 -14.54
N GLU A 4 27.77 4.23 -14.48
CA GLU A 4 27.02 3.02 -14.09
C GLU A 4 25.53 3.32 -13.90
N VAL A 5 24.96 4.07 -14.83
CA VAL A 5 23.50 4.23 -14.92
C VAL A 5 23.12 3.88 -16.37
N ASN A 6 23.06 2.60 -16.68
CA ASN A 6 22.32 2.12 -17.87
C ASN A 6 22.41 0.59 -17.99
N ASN A 7 21.60 -0.14 -17.21
CA ASN A 7 21.36 -1.57 -17.50
C ASN A 7 19.96 -2.05 -17.05
N TYR A 8 18.95 -1.17 -17.10
CA TYR A 8 17.57 -1.57 -16.74
C TYR A 8 16.61 -1.67 -17.94
N THR A 9 17.11 -1.66 -19.19
CA THR A 9 16.27 -1.71 -20.41
C THR A 9 16.35 -2.99 -21.23
N SER A 10 16.92 -4.07 -20.72
CA SER A 10 16.68 -5.38 -21.32
C SER A 10 15.68 -6.15 -20.47
N ARG A 11 14.38 -5.92 -20.65
CA ARG A 11 13.36 -6.92 -20.32
C ARG A 11 13.63 -8.12 -21.21
N SER A 12 14.48 -9.05 -20.75
CA SER A 12 14.40 -10.41 -21.27
C SER A 12 12.97 -10.85 -21.04
N ASN A 13 12.27 -11.26 -22.08
CA ASN A 13 10.95 -11.88 -21.97
C ASN A 13 11.03 -12.93 -20.84
N PRO A 14 10.15 -12.87 -19.82
CA PRO A 14 10.19 -13.86 -18.76
C PRO A 14 10.10 -15.24 -19.40
N THR A 15 11.01 -16.12 -18.99
CA THR A 15 10.97 -17.53 -19.44
C THR A 15 9.56 -18.05 -19.18
N PRO A 16 8.84 -18.56 -20.18
CA PRO A 16 7.49 -19.09 -19.99
C PRO A 16 7.53 -20.13 -18.86
N LEU A 17 6.63 -19.98 -17.90
CA LEU A 17 6.45 -20.99 -16.86
C LEU A 17 6.05 -22.33 -17.54
N PRO A 18 6.43 -23.49 -16.98
CA PRO A 18 6.09 -24.78 -17.56
C PRO A 18 4.59 -24.87 -17.83
N THR A 19 4.20 -24.96 -19.09
CA THR A 19 2.82 -25.15 -19.52
C THR A 19 2.39 -26.57 -19.14
N GLY A 20 1.38 -26.70 -18.26
CA GLY A 20 0.78 -27.99 -18.01
C GLY A 20 0.15 -28.24 -16.64
N GLN A 21 0.50 -27.49 -15.61
CA GLN A 21 -0.21 -27.50 -14.33
C GLN A 21 -0.30 -26.04 -13.82
N GLY A 22 -1.52 -25.56 -13.58
CA GLY A 22 -1.75 -24.21 -13.04
C GLY A 22 -0.91 -23.98 -11.79
N VAL A 23 -0.14 -22.88 -11.75
CA VAL A 23 0.71 -22.53 -10.60
C VAL A 23 -0.19 -22.18 -9.40
N ARG A 24 -0.02 -22.89 -8.29
CA ARG A 24 -0.72 -22.58 -7.02
C ARG A 24 0.21 -21.83 -6.09
N LEU A 25 -0.23 -20.65 -5.64
CA LEU A 25 0.56 -19.86 -4.71
C LEU A 25 -0.29 -19.30 -3.57
N ILE A 26 0.33 -19.19 -2.40
CA ILE A 26 -0.22 -18.46 -1.27
C ILE A 26 0.45 -17.10 -1.20
N ILE A 27 -0.35 -16.03 -1.06
CA ILE A 27 0.14 -14.69 -0.72
C ILE A 27 -0.35 -14.34 0.68
N SER A 28 0.59 -14.02 1.58
CA SER A 28 0.26 -13.70 2.97
C SER A 28 0.76 -12.35 3.40
N GLY A 29 -0.14 -11.58 3.99
CA GLY A 29 0.15 -10.26 4.50
C GLY A 29 -1.12 -9.54 4.92
N GLY A 30 -0.97 -8.35 5.47
CA GLY A 30 -2.14 -7.57 5.85
C GLY A 30 -1.92 -6.67 7.05
N GLY A 31 -3.03 -6.26 7.67
CA GLY A 31 -3.08 -5.34 8.80
C GLY A 31 -3.15 -3.87 8.37
N THR A 32 -2.54 -3.50 7.27
CA THR A 32 -2.56 -2.12 6.73
C THR A 32 -2.59 -2.12 5.20
N GLY A 33 -3.05 -1.01 4.60
CA GLY A 33 -3.02 -0.83 3.14
C GLY A 33 -1.61 -0.99 2.53
N GLY A 34 -0.57 -0.64 3.30
CA GLY A 34 0.83 -0.77 2.87
C GLY A 34 1.27 -2.21 2.57
N HIS A 35 0.62 -3.22 3.16
CA HIS A 35 0.85 -4.62 2.85
C HIS A 35 -0.20 -5.20 1.88
N ILE A 36 -1.45 -4.76 2.02
CA ILE A 36 -2.57 -5.32 1.23
C ILE A 36 -2.44 -4.98 -0.25
N PHE A 37 -2.20 -3.71 -0.58
CA PHE A 37 -2.13 -3.29 -1.98
C PHE A 37 -0.94 -3.89 -2.73
N PRO A 38 0.30 -3.94 -2.18
CA PRO A 38 1.38 -4.70 -2.80
C PRO A 38 1.05 -6.18 -3.01
N ALA A 39 0.38 -6.84 -2.06
CA ALA A 39 -0.04 -8.23 -2.20
C ALA A 39 -1.01 -8.42 -3.37
N ILE A 40 -2.00 -7.53 -3.51
CA ILE A 40 -2.95 -7.54 -4.64
C ILE A 40 -2.24 -7.23 -5.96
N SER A 41 -1.31 -6.27 -5.98
CA SER A 41 -0.53 -5.95 -7.18
C SER A 41 0.32 -7.12 -7.66
N ILE A 42 0.95 -7.86 -6.73
CA ILE A 42 1.67 -9.10 -7.05
C ILE A 42 0.71 -10.15 -7.63
N ALA A 43 -0.46 -10.34 -7.02
CA ALA A 43 -1.45 -11.31 -7.50
C ALA A 43 -1.94 -10.97 -8.91
N ASN A 44 -2.24 -9.69 -9.18
CA ASN A 44 -2.68 -9.22 -10.49
C ASN A 44 -1.61 -9.45 -11.55
N ALA A 45 -0.34 -9.09 -11.26
CA ALA A 45 0.76 -9.32 -12.19
C ALA A 45 0.99 -10.82 -12.48
N ILE A 46 0.82 -11.69 -11.47
CA ILE A 46 0.90 -13.13 -11.68
C ILE A 46 -0.26 -13.63 -12.55
N LYS A 47 -1.48 -13.13 -12.33
CA LYS A 47 -2.63 -13.47 -13.17
C LYS A 47 -2.51 -12.99 -14.62
N GLU A 48 -1.86 -11.85 -14.82
CA GLU A 48 -1.55 -11.35 -16.17
C GLU A 48 -0.54 -12.25 -16.89
N LEU A 49 0.51 -12.69 -16.20
CA LEU A 49 1.54 -13.59 -16.75
C LEU A 49 1.10 -15.05 -16.84
N CYS A 50 0.24 -15.50 -15.94
CA CYS A 50 -0.28 -16.85 -15.81
C CYS A 50 -1.76 -16.82 -15.46
N PRO A 51 -2.68 -16.69 -16.43
CA PRO A 51 -4.13 -16.60 -16.20
C PRO A 51 -4.70 -17.77 -15.38
N ASP A 52 -4.13 -18.97 -15.55
CA ASP A 52 -4.55 -20.20 -14.86
C ASP A 52 -3.96 -20.34 -13.44
N ALA A 53 -3.15 -19.38 -12.97
CA ALA A 53 -2.59 -19.45 -11.63
C ALA A 53 -3.70 -19.42 -10.57
N GLU A 54 -3.67 -20.36 -9.63
CA GLU A 54 -4.54 -20.37 -8.46
C GLU A 54 -3.89 -19.61 -7.32
N ILE A 55 -4.53 -18.54 -6.86
CA ILE A 55 -4.01 -17.66 -5.81
C ILE A 55 -4.92 -17.72 -4.59
N LEU A 56 -4.35 -18.06 -3.44
CA LEU A 56 -5.02 -18.01 -2.15
C LEU A 56 -4.33 -16.99 -1.24
N PHE A 57 -5.10 -16.03 -0.73
CA PHE A 57 -4.61 -15.12 0.28
C PHE A 57 -4.77 -15.70 1.69
N VAL A 58 -3.81 -15.37 2.56
CA VAL A 58 -3.88 -15.66 3.99
C VAL A 58 -3.63 -14.37 4.77
N GLY A 59 -4.65 -13.89 5.48
CA GLY A 59 -4.65 -12.63 6.21
C GLY A 59 -4.95 -12.78 7.69
N ALA A 60 -5.10 -11.70 8.42
CA ALA A 60 -5.52 -11.66 9.82
C ALA A 60 -7.04 -11.50 9.93
N GLU A 61 -7.69 -12.33 10.75
CA GLU A 61 -9.14 -12.23 11.02
C GLU A 61 -9.51 -10.84 11.54
N GLY A 62 -10.66 -10.31 11.06
CA GLY A 62 -11.20 -9.02 11.49
C GLY A 62 -10.37 -7.80 11.04
N ARG A 63 -9.46 -7.95 10.09
CA ARG A 63 -8.66 -6.87 9.53
C ARG A 63 -9.12 -6.47 8.14
N MET A 64 -8.59 -5.36 7.66
CA MET A 64 -8.98 -4.72 6.39
C MET A 64 -8.82 -5.67 5.18
N GLU A 65 -7.83 -6.55 5.20
CA GLU A 65 -7.60 -7.52 4.13
C GLU A 65 -8.77 -8.46 3.90
N MET A 66 -9.52 -8.82 4.96
CA MET A 66 -10.69 -9.70 4.86
C MET A 66 -11.81 -9.12 4.01
N GLN A 67 -11.80 -7.80 3.76
CA GLN A 67 -12.71 -7.11 2.86
C GLN A 67 -12.02 -6.75 1.53
N ARG A 68 -10.81 -6.18 1.58
CA ARG A 68 -10.14 -5.63 0.39
C ARG A 68 -9.67 -6.69 -0.60
N VAL A 69 -9.30 -7.86 -0.12
CA VAL A 69 -8.86 -8.96 -0.99
C VAL A 69 -10.03 -9.56 -1.78
N PRO A 70 -11.20 -9.85 -1.16
CA PRO A 70 -12.41 -10.22 -1.91
C PRO A 70 -12.90 -9.14 -2.87
N ASP A 71 -12.85 -7.84 -2.48
CA ASP A 71 -13.18 -6.72 -3.37
C ASP A 71 -12.29 -6.71 -4.65
N ALA A 72 -11.08 -7.26 -4.56
CA ALA A 72 -10.16 -7.43 -5.69
C ALA A 72 -10.33 -8.76 -6.46
N GLY A 73 -11.33 -9.57 -6.10
CA GLY A 73 -11.65 -10.84 -6.78
C GLY A 73 -10.87 -12.06 -6.30
N TYR A 74 -10.18 -11.99 -5.15
CA TYR A 74 -9.38 -13.10 -4.64
C TYR A 74 -9.99 -13.76 -3.41
N ARG A 75 -9.76 -15.08 -3.28
CA ARG A 75 -10.11 -15.83 -2.06
C ARG A 75 -9.12 -15.50 -0.94
N ILE A 76 -9.62 -15.38 0.28
CA ILE A 76 -8.80 -15.15 1.47
C ILE A 76 -9.26 -16.04 2.63
N ILE A 77 -8.30 -16.53 3.41
CA ILE A 77 -8.56 -17.23 4.68
C ILE A 77 -7.89 -16.43 5.79
N GLY A 78 -8.65 -16.14 6.85
CA GLY A 78 -8.15 -15.43 8.02
C GLY A 78 -7.42 -16.35 9.01
N LEU A 79 -6.35 -15.84 9.64
CA LEU A 79 -5.69 -16.45 10.78
C LEU A 79 -6.02 -15.67 12.06
N PRO A 80 -6.19 -16.34 13.22
CA PRO A 80 -6.45 -15.68 14.49
C PRO A 80 -5.16 -15.08 15.08
N VAL A 81 -4.54 -14.15 14.33
CA VAL A 81 -3.31 -13.47 14.75
C VAL A 81 -3.61 -12.15 15.44
N ALA A 82 -2.75 -11.75 16.37
CA ALA A 82 -2.79 -10.44 17.00
C ALA A 82 -1.37 -9.89 17.15
N GLY A 83 -1.26 -8.57 17.21
CA GLY A 83 0.01 -7.90 17.50
C GLY A 83 0.39 -8.05 18.98
N PHE A 84 1.69 -8.05 19.26
CA PHE A 84 2.19 -8.00 20.63
C PHE A 84 1.90 -6.63 21.25
N ASP A 85 1.32 -6.63 22.47
CA ASP A 85 1.19 -5.42 23.28
C ASP A 85 2.53 -5.15 23.98
N ARG A 86 3.22 -4.09 23.53
CA ARG A 86 4.53 -3.68 24.09
C ARG A 86 4.40 -3.05 25.49
N LYS A 87 3.18 -2.59 25.88
CA LYS A 87 2.93 -1.94 27.17
C LYS A 87 2.46 -2.90 28.25
N HIS A 88 1.76 -3.97 27.88
CA HIS A 88 1.14 -4.90 28.82
C HIS A 88 1.54 -6.34 28.53
N LEU A 89 2.67 -6.77 29.09
CA LEU A 89 3.25 -8.10 28.83
C LEU A 89 2.30 -9.27 29.17
N TRP A 90 1.45 -9.12 30.18
CA TRP A 90 0.47 -10.14 30.60
C TRP A 90 -0.58 -10.45 29.51
N LYS A 91 -0.93 -9.48 28.68
CA LYS A 91 -1.85 -9.68 27.56
C LYS A 91 -1.24 -10.53 26.44
N ASN A 92 0.07 -10.69 26.44
CA ASN A 92 0.77 -11.45 25.42
C ASN A 92 0.62 -12.97 25.55
N PHE A 93 0.16 -13.48 26.70
CA PHE A 93 -0.14 -14.92 26.82
C PHE A 93 -1.23 -15.35 25.83
N SER A 94 -2.30 -14.57 25.69
CA SER A 94 -3.34 -14.82 24.69
C SER A 94 -2.81 -14.69 23.26
N VAL A 95 -1.85 -13.79 23.02
CA VAL A 95 -1.19 -13.62 21.72
C VAL A 95 -0.35 -14.84 21.35
N LEU A 96 0.34 -15.44 22.34
CA LEU A 96 1.11 -16.67 22.14
C LEU A 96 0.21 -17.86 21.77
N LEU A 97 -0.92 -18.04 22.46
CA LEU A 97 -1.91 -19.06 22.13
C LEU A 97 -2.50 -18.85 20.72
N LYS A 98 -2.81 -17.59 20.38
CA LYS A 98 -3.25 -17.24 19.02
C LYS A 98 -2.18 -17.54 17.97
N LEU A 99 -0.91 -17.30 18.27
CA LEU A 99 0.19 -17.61 17.35
C LEU A 99 0.30 -19.12 17.11
N ILE A 100 0.20 -19.95 18.16
CA ILE A 100 0.22 -21.42 18.01
C ILE A 100 -0.98 -21.88 17.16
N ARG A 101 -2.19 -21.41 17.48
CA ARG A 101 -3.40 -21.72 16.70
C ARG A 101 -3.26 -21.28 15.24
N SER A 102 -2.65 -20.12 15.00
CA SER A 102 -2.40 -19.60 13.65
C SER A 102 -1.43 -20.48 12.87
N GLN A 103 -0.40 -21.04 13.52
CA GLN A 103 0.53 -21.98 12.88
C GLN A 103 -0.17 -23.27 12.48
N TRP A 104 -1.00 -23.84 13.36
CA TRP A 104 -1.79 -25.04 13.04
C TRP A 104 -2.77 -24.79 11.90
N LYS A 105 -3.49 -23.65 11.92
CA LYS A 105 -4.43 -23.28 10.86
C LYS A 105 -3.68 -23.06 9.55
N ALA A 106 -2.55 -22.34 9.57
CA ALA A 106 -1.71 -22.15 8.38
C ALA A 106 -1.22 -23.50 7.80
N ARG A 107 -0.78 -24.43 8.66
CA ARG A 107 -0.40 -25.78 8.23
C ARG A 107 -1.55 -26.50 7.52
N SER A 108 -2.78 -26.44 8.08
CA SER A 108 -3.97 -27.05 7.46
C SER A 108 -4.27 -26.44 6.11
N ILE A 109 -4.26 -25.11 6.00
CA ILE A 109 -4.48 -24.39 4.75
C ILE A 109 -3.46 -24.80 3.67
N ILE A 110 -2.17 -24.85 4.04
CA ILE A 110 -1.09 -25.23 3.13
C ILE A 110 -1.25 -26.68 2.68
N LYS A 111 -1.63 -27.59 3.59
CA LYS A 111 -1.84 -29.01 3.30
C LYS A 111 -3.01 -29.25 2.34
N GLU A 112 -4.08 -28.49 2.50
CA GLU A 112 -5.28 -28.54 1.66
C GLU A 112 -5.04 -27.91 0.29
N PHE A 113 -4.51 -26.69 0.27
CA PHE A 113 -4.31 -25.92 -0.97
C PHE A 113 -3.11 -26.42 -1.80
N ARG A 114 -2.09 -27.01 -1.17
CA ARG A 114 -0.85 -27.53 -1.80
C ARG A 114 -0.15 -26.51 -2.69
N PRO A 115 0.23 -25.35 -2.17
CA PRO A 115 0.91 -24.32 -2.97
C PRO A 115 2.31 -24.80 -3.36
N GLN A 116 2.79 -24.34 -4.52
CA GLN A 116 4.17 -24.55 -4.98
C GLN A 116 5.11 -23.46 -4.45
N VAL A 117 4.55 -22.29 -4.06
CA VAL A 117 5.31 -21.19 -3.49
C VAL A 117 4.44 -20.39 -2.51
N ALA A 118 5.06 -19.80 -1.49
CA ALA A 118 4.40 -18.88 -0.57
C ALA A 118 5.11 -17.53 -0.56
N VAL A 119 4.35 -16.45 -0.77
CA VAL A 119 4.84 -15.08 -0.80
C VAL A 119 4.38 -14.35 0.44
N GLY A 120 5.30 -13.73 1.18
CA GLY A 120 5.02 -12.88 2.33
C GLY A 120 5.29 -11.43 2.04
N VAL A 121 4.29 -10.59 2.26
CA VAL A 121 4.42 -9.13 2.06
C VAL A 121 4.47 -8.35 3.39
N GLY A 122 4.65 -9.06 4.50
CA GLY A 122 4.68 -8.47 5.84
C GLY A 122 3.34 -8.49 6.56
N GLY A 123 3.32 -7.95 7.77
CA GLY A 123 2.17 -8.03 8.67
C GLY A 123 2.13 -9.32 9.50
N TYR A 124 1.15 -9.41 10.40
CA TYR A 124 1.10 -10.48 11.41
C TYR A 124 0.79 -11.87 10.82
N ALA A 125 0.01 -11.96 9.75
CA ALA A 125 -0.36 -13.23 9.13
C ALA A 125 0.79 -13.88 8.35
N SER A 126 1.70 -13.07 7.80
CA SER A 126 2.87 -13.52 7.04
C SER A 126 3.78 -14.43 7.87
N GLY A 127 3.96 -14.12 9.16
CA GLY A 127 4.82 -14.88 10.07
C GLY A 127 4.48 -16.36 10.16
N PRO A 128 3.29 -16.74 10.68
CA PRO A 128 2.89 -18.14 10.77
C PRO A 128 2.75 -18.81 9.42
N THR A 129 2.29 -18.11 8.38
CA THR A 129 2.11 -18.69 7.04
C THR A 129 3.44 -19.11 6.42
N LEU A 130 4.41 -18.19 6.32
CA LEU A 130 5.70 -18.50 5.69
C LEU A 130 6.54 -19.45 6.55
N LYS A 131 6.44 -19.34 7.89
CA LYS A 131 7.11 -20.29 8.77
C LYS A 131 6.63 -21.72 8.50
N MET A 132 5.31 -21.91 8.40
CA MET A 132 4.75 -23.25 8.13
C MET A 132 5.06 -23.72 6.71
N ALA A 133 4.98 -22.85 5.70
CA ALA A 133 5.36 -23.17 4.34
C ALA A 133 6.81 -23.67 4.26
N GLY A 134 7.76 -22.92 4.85
CA GLY A 134 9.16 -23.31 4.88
C GLY A 134 9.42 -24.62 5.65
N MET A 135 8.69 -24.89 6.76
CA MET A 135 8.77 -26.15 7.50
C MET A 135 8.22 -27.34 6.70
N MET A 136 7.31 -27.08 5.77
CA MET A 136 6.74 -28.11 4.88
C MET A 136 7.48 -28.24 3.56
N GLY A 137 8.66 -27.63 3.42
CA GLY A 137 9.50 -27.71 2.21
C GLY A 137 9.03 -26.84 1.05
N ILE A 138 8.06 -25.95 1.27
CA ILE A 138 7.54 -25.05 0.23
C ILE A 138 8.45 -23.84 0.14
N PRO A 139 8.97 -23.48 -1.05
CA PRO A 139 9.76 -22.27 -1.24
C PRO A 139 9.01 -21.03 -0.81
N THR A 140 9.71 -20.13 -0.10
CA THR A 140 9.13 -18.86 0.36
C THR A 140 9.86 -17.68 -0.22
N LEU A 141 9.10 -16.65 -0.59
CA LEU A 141 9.59 -15.37 -1.04
C LEU A 141 9.06 -14.26 -0.11
N ILE A 142 9.91 -13.30 0.22
CA ILE A 142 9.54 -12.12 1.00
C ILE A 142 9.58 -10.90 0.08
N GLN A 143 8.59 -10.02 0.19
CA GLN A 143 8.63 -8.69 -0.38
C GLN A 143 8.62 -7.65 0.76
N GLU A 144 9.64 -6.79 0.80
CA GLU A 144 9.76 -5.69 1.77
C GLU A 144 9.57 -4.35 1.07
N GLN A 145 8.58 -3.60 1.51
CA GLN A 145 8.17 -2.35 0.88
C GLN A 145 8.95 -1.14 1.38
N ASN A 146 9.46 -1.19 2.59
CA ASN A 146 10.02 -0.03 3.29
C ASN A 146 11.56 -0.03 3.25
N SER A 147 12.14 1.15 3.40
CA SER A 147 13.60 1.31 3.57
C SER A 147 14.11 0.79 4.92
N TYR A 148 13.21 0.44 5.83
CA TYR A 148 13.48 -0.21 7.11
C TYR A 148 12.66 -1.49 7.25
N ALA A 149 13.35 -2.64 7.35
CA ALA A 149 12.68 -3.94 7.32
C ALA A 149 11.78 -4.18 8.54
N GLY A 150 10.57 -4.69 8.25
CA GLY A 150 9.63 -5.12 9.28
C GLY A 150 10.16 -6.31 10.09
N VAL A 151 9.77 -6.39 11.37
CA VAL A 151 10.22 -7.46 12.30
C VAL A 151 9.90 -8.85 11.75
N THR A 152 8.70 -9.05 11.21
CA THR A 152 8.27 -10.34 10.65
C THR A 152 9.18 -10.76 9.49
N ASN A 153 9.49 -9.84 8.56
CA ASN A 153 10.36 -10.13 7.42
C ASN A 153 11.78 -10.44 7.86
N LYS A 154 12.32 -9.72 8.86
CA LYS A 154 13.64 -10.02 9.44
C LYS A 154 13.70 -11.44 10.03
N LEU A 155 12.67 -11.87 10.77
CA LEU A 155 12.62 -13.21 11.37
C LEU A 155 12.52 -14.34 10.32
N LEU A 156 11.89 -14.08 9.18
CA LEU A 156 11.70 -15.06 8.12
C LEU A 156 12.86 -15.10 7.11
N ALA A 157 13.69 -14.07 7.05
CA ALA A 157 14.69 -13.85 6.03
C ALA A 157 15.68 -15.02 5.85
N GLN A 158 16.14 -15.62 6.96
CA GLN A 158 17.10 -16.73 6.91
C GLN A 158 16.57 -17.97 6.19
N LYS A 159 15.25 -18.21 6.23
CA LYS A 159 14.61 -19.36 5.61
C LYS A 159 13.98 -19.06 4.26
N ALA A 160 13.84 -17.80 3.90
CA ALA A 160 13.34 -17.40 2.60
C ALA A 160 14.32 -17.76 1.49
N CYS A 161 13.78 -18.17 0.32
CA CYS A 161 14.58 -18.42 -0.88
C CYS A 161 15.07 -17.12 -1.50
N LYS A 162 14.19 -16.12 -1.60
CA LYS A 162 14.49 -14.79 -2.15
C LYS A 162 13.76 -13.71 -1.36
N ILE A 163 14.34 -12.51 -1.38
CA ILE A 163 13.82 -11.33 -0.68
C ILE A 163 13.83 -10.16 -1.66
N CYS A 164 12.64 -9.83 -2.16
CA CYS A 164 12.44 -8.68 -3.03
C CYS A 164 12.37 -7.42 -2.18
N VAL A 165 13.15 -6.40 -2.52
CA VAL A 165 13.23 -5.15 -1.77
C VAL A 165 13.00 -3.94 -2.67
N ALA A 166 12.50 -2.85 -2.08
CA ALA A 166 12.22 -1.62 -2.80
C ALA A 166 13.32 -0.57 -2.68
N TYR A 167 14.21 -0.71 -1.72
CA TYR A 167 15.24 0.28 -1.41
C TYR A 167 16.63 -0.37 -1.32
N GLU A 168 17.64 0.40 -1.63
CA GLU A 168 19.03 0.02 -1.43
C GLU A 168 19.41 -0.11 0.06
N GLY A 169 20.58 -0.69 0.34
CA GLY A 169 21.10 -0.80 1.70
C GLY A 169 20.38 -1.81 2.59
N MET A 170 19.55 -2.70 2.02
CA MET A 170 18.80 -3.69 2.79
C MET A 170 19.64 -4.87 3.29
N GLY A 171 20.90 -4.98 2.85
CA GLY A 171 21.86 -5.97 3.36
C GLY A 171 22.13 -5.88 4.87
N LYS A 172 21.88 -4.73 5.50
CA LYS A 172 21.90 -4.57 6.97
C LYS A 172 20.80 -5.32 7.71
N PHE A 173 19.74 -5.77 7.01
CA PHE A 173 18.61 -6.49 7.59
C PHE A 173 18.47 -7.92 7.09
N PHE A 174 18.95 -8.19 5.88
CA PHE A 174 18.74 -9.44 5.17
C PHE A 174 20.03 -10.02 4.60
N PRO A 175 20.15 -11.35 4.44
CA PRO A 175 21.27 -11.97 3.75
C PRO A 175 21.40 -11.42 2.32
N ALA A 176 22.56 -10.86 1.99
CA ALA A 176 22.79 -10.13 0.74
C ALA A 176 22.54 -11.01 -0.51
N GLU A 177 22.90 -12.29 -0.45
CA GLU A 177 22.76 -13.27 -1.55
C GLU A 177 21.31 -13.63 -1.88
N LYS A 178 20.38 -13.28 -0.98
CA LYS A 178 18.95 -13.51 -1.18
C LYS A 178 18.19 -12.28 -1.68
N ILE A 179 18.82 -11.10 -1.59
CA ILE A 179 18.20 -9.83 -1.96
C ILE A 179 18.09 -9.72 -3.48
N ILE A 180 16.92 -9.28 -3.93
CA ILE A 180 16.66 -8.84 -5.30
C ILE A 180 16.04 -7.45 -5.23
N MET A 181 16.66 -6.48 -5.87
CA MET A 181 16.11 -5.14 -6.02
C MET A 181 15.01 -5.17 -7.10
N THR A 182 13.76 -5.09 -6.67
CA THR A 182 12.58 -5.14 -7.58
C THR A 182 11.79 -3.84 -7.61
N GLY A 183 12.04 -2.95 -6.67
CA GLY A 183 11.09 -1.87 -6.37
C GLY A 183 9.85 -2.40 -5.65
N ASN A 184 8.88 -1.52 -5.43
CA ASN A 184 7.58 -1.88 -4.88
C ASN A 184 6.59 -2.30 -5.97
N PRO A 185 5.75 -3.31 -5.72
CA PRO A 185 4.61 -3.59 -6.56
C PRO A 185 3.63 -2.42 -6.55
N VAL A 186 3.39 -1.84 -7.72
CA VAL A 186 2.42 -0.74 -7.93
C VAL A 186 1.14 -1.25 -8.58
N ARG A 187 0.10 -0.44 -8.54
CA ARG A 187 -1.18 -0.78 -9.17
C ARG A 187 -1.05 -0.83 -10.68
N GLN A 188 -1.49 -1.93 -11.30
CA GLN A 188 -1.39 -2.13 -12.76
C GLN A 188 -2.14 -1.06 -13.56
N ASN A 189 -3.29 -0.60 -13.07
CA ASN A 189 -4.05 0.45 -13.74
C ASN A 189 -3.32 1.80 -13.85
N LEU A 190 -2.25 2.02 -13.08
CA LEU A 190 -1.41 3.21 -13.23
C LEU A 190 -0.41 3.08 -14.40
N LEU A 191 -0.11 1.86 -14.85
CA LEU A 191 0.84 1.59 -15.93
C LEU A 191 0.21 1.67 -17.33
N HIS A 192 -1.09 1.36 -17.43
CA HIS A 192 -1.76 1.12 -18.70
C HIS A 192 -2.73 2.22 -19.16
N HIS A 193 -2.91 3.28 -18.37
CA HIS A 193 -3.84 4.36 -18.71
C HIS A 193 -3.13 5.69 -18.93
N SER A 194 -3.11 6.14 -20.18
CA SER A 194 -2.79 7.53 -20.52
C SER A 194 -4.06 8.40 -20.38
N ILE A 195 -4.42 8.74 -19.16
CA ILE A 195 -5.53 9.67 -18.90
C ILE A 195 -5.03 11.07 -19.17
N ARG A 196 -5.71 11.82 -20.04
CA ARG A 196 -5.37 13.23 -20.29
C ARG A 196 -5.66 14.06 -19.04
N HIS A 197 -4.76 14.98 -18.72
CA HIS A 197 -4.90 15.88 -17.57
C HIS A 197 -6.27 16.60 -17.53
N GLU A 198 -6.69 17.17 -18.66
CA GLU A 198 -7.96 17.87 -18.77
C GLU A 198 -9.17 17.01 -18.42
N ASP A 199 -9.20 15.76 -18.90
CA ASP A 199 -10.31 14.83 -18.66
C ASP A 199 -10.33 14.42 -17.17
N ALA A 200 -9.16 14.20 -16.60
CA ALA A 200 -8.97 13.89 -15.19
C ALA A 200 -9.45 15.01 -14.27
N VAL A 201 -9.10 16.26 -14.59
CA VAL A 201 -9.55 17.44 -13.82
C VAL A 201 -11.07 17.60 -13.91
N LYS A 202 -11.65 17.44 -15.12
CA LYS A 202 -13.11 17.49 -15.33
C LYS A 202 -13.83 16.39 -14.58
N HIS A 203 -13.24 15.19 -14.41
CA HIS A 203 -13.79 14.09 -13.62
C HIS A 203 -14.11 14.52 -12.19
N PHE A 204 -13.26 15.38 -11.59
CA PHE A 204 -13.49 15.97 -10.26
C PHE A 204 -14.37 17.22 -10.29
N GLY A 205 -14.83 17.65 -11.46
CA GLY A 205 -15.63 18.88 -11.64
C GLY A 205 -14.85 20.16 -11.41
N LEU A 206 -13.54 20.10 -11.63
CA LEU A 206 -12.60 21.20 -11.50
C LEU A 206 -12.28 21.83 -12.87
N ASN A 207 -11.57 22.96 -12.89
CA ASN A 207 -11.21 23.69 -14.11
C ASN A 207 -9.83 23.23 -14.66
N PRO A 208 -9.74 22.70 -15.88
CA PRO A 208 -8.47 22.25 -16.47
C PRO A 208 -7.39 23.32 -16.65
N GLU A 209 -7.77 24.59 -16.71
CA GLU A 209 -6.84 25.72 -16.85
C GLU A 209 -6.09 26.08 -15.57
N LYS A 210 -6.49 25.48 -14.42
CA LYS A 210 -5.91 25.78 -13.12
C LYS A 210 -5.00 24.67 -12.63
N LYS A 211 -4.00 25.05 -11.84
CA LYS A 211 -3.12 24.09 -11.16
C LYS A 211 -3.86 23.31 -10.07
N THR A 212 -3.69 22.00 -10.05
CA THR A 212 -4.37 21.10 -9.13
C THR A 212 -3.40 20.50 -8.13
N ILE A 213 -3.72 20.67 -6.84
CA ILE A 213 -3.00 20.04 -5.73
C ILE A 213 -3.83 18.86 -5.20
N LEU A 214 -3.26 17.65 -5.27
CA LEU A 214 -3.86 16.45 -4.71
C LEU A 214 -3.35 16.23 -3.29
N ILE A 215 -4.28 16.07 -2.33
CA ILE A 215 -3.95 15.88 -0.93
C ILE A 215 -4.44 14.52 -0.46
N LEU A 216 -3.51 13.67 0.01
CA LEU A 216 -3.76 12.29 0.38
C LEU A 216 -3.42 12.01 1.84
N GLY A 217 -4.43 11.69 2.64
CA GLY A 217 -4.25 11.23 4.02
C GLY A 217 -3.96 9.73 4.16
N GLY A 218 -4.02 8.97 3.05
CA GLY A 218 -4.05 7.51 3.08
C GLY A 218 -5.44 6.96 3.44
N SER A 219 -5.59 5.63 3.47
CA SER A 219 -6.89 4.94 3.64
C SER A 219 -7.62 5.25 4.96
N LEU A 220 -6.88 5.56 6.02
CA LEU A 220 -7.43 5.91 7.34
C LEU A 220 -7.50 7.42 7.58
N GLY A 221 -6.94 8.21 6.67
CA GLY A 221 -6.77 9.64 6.82
C GLY A 221 -5.52 10.02 7.63
N ALA A 222 -5.17 11.31 7.57
CA ALA A 222 -3.99 11.87 8.23
C ALA A 222 -4.38 13.06 9.10
N ARG A 223 -4.44 12.85 10.40
CA ARG A 223 -4.88 13.87 11.37
C ARG A 223 -4.20 15.23 11.17
N THR A 224 -2.87 15.26 11.13
CA THR A 224 -2.10 16.49 10.99
C THR A 224 -2.43 17.21 9.68
N ILE A 225 -2.45 16.49 8.55
CA ILE A 225 -2.79 17.05 7.24
C ILE A 225 -4.20 17.65 7.28
N ASN A 226 -5.19 16.89 7.78
CA ASN A 226 -6.57 17.33 7.83
C ASN A 226 -6.75 18.57 8.73
N GLN A 227 -6.12 18.57 9.91
CA GLN A 227 -6.20 19.72 10.83
C GLN A 227 -5.55 20.99 10.24
N THR A 228 -4.38 20.85 9.62
CA THR A 228 -3.68 21.97 8.98
C THR A 228 -4.50 22.57 7.84
N LEU A 229 -5.09 21.72 6.99
CA LEU A 229 -5.91 22.19 5.88
C LEU A 229 -7.23 22.80 6.35
N SER A 230 -7.87 22.21 7.36
CA SER A 230 -9.09 22.80 7.95
C SER A 230 -8.84 24.17 8.55
N ALA A 231 -7.68 24.38 9.20
CA ALA A 231 -7.27 25.68 9.69
C ALA A 231 -6.88 26.68 8.57
N GLY A 232 -6.51 26.17 7.40
CA GLY A 232 -6.09 26.95 6.23
C GLY A 232 -7.17 27.16 5.17
N LEU A 233 -8.45 26.90 5.45
CA LEU A 233 -9.53 27.01 4.45
C LEU A 233 -9.67 28.42 3.88
N ASP A 234 -9.40 29.46 4.66
CA ASP A 234 -9.42 30.85 4.16
C ASP A 234 -8.31 31.10 3.15
N VAL A 235 -7.14 30.48 3.31
CA VAL A 235 -6.05 30.54 2.33
C VAL A 235 -6.47 29.86 1.03
N ILE A 236 -7.15 28.71 1.10
CA ILE A 236 -7.69 28.00 -0.09
C ILE A 236 -8.68 28.90 -0.83
N ARG A 237 -9.60 29.55 -0.12
CA ARG A 237 -10.59 30.48 -0.70
C ARG A 237 -9.95 31.71 -1.34
N ALA A 238 -8.92 32.26 -0.71
CA ALA A 238 -8.21 33.44 -1.18
C ALA A 238 -7.35 33.18 -2.44
N ASN A 239 -7.13 31.91 -2.82
CA ASN A 239 -6.31 31.51 -3.96
C ASN A 239 -7.11 30.77 -5.04
N PRO A 240 -8.05 31.45 -5.73
CA PRO A 240 -8.96 30.78 -6.68
C PRO A 240 -8.26 30.26 -7.94
N ASN A 241 -7.02 30.64 -8.21
CA ASN A 241 -6.23 30.19 -9.35
C ASN A 241 -5.59 28.79 -9.13
N VAL A 242 -5.60 28.30 -7.89
CA VAL A 242 -5.16 26.96 -7.52
C VAL A 242 -6.36 26.17 -7.02
N GLN A 243 -6.45 24.92 -7.36
CA GLN A 243 -7.56 24.06 -6.95
C GLN A 243 -7.06 22.79 -6.25
N PHE A 244 -7.95 22.16 -5.51
CA PHE A 244 -7.57 21.12 -4.58
C PHE A 244 -8.49 19.90 -4.70
N ILE A 245 -7.87 18.71 -4.70
CA ILE A 245 -8.55 17.43 -4.51
C ILE A 245 -8.08 16.89 -3.16
N TRP A 246 -8.97 16.81 -2.18
CA TRP A 246 -8.61 16.45 -0.82
C TRP A 246 -9.30 15.16 -0.37
N GLN A 247 -8.51 14.10 -0.15
CA GLN A 247 -8.96 12.85 0.47
C GLN A 247 -8.69 12.91 1.98
N THR A 248 -9.74 13.00 2.77
CA THR A 248 -9.67 13.16 4.22
C THR A 248 -9.48 11.85 4.98
N GLY A 249 -9.97 10.72 4.44
CA GLY A 249 -10.19 9.46 5.14
C GLY A 249 -11.55 9.46 5.88
N LYS A 250 -12.15 8.28 6.01
CA LYS A 250 -13.49 8.09 6.59
C LYS A 250 -13.65 8.68 7.99
N ILE A 251 -12.58 8.65 8.80
CA ILE A 251 -12.64 9.10 10.20
C ILE A 251 -12.77 10.64 10.30
N TYR A 252 -12.27 11.37 9.30
CA TYR A 252 -12.14 12.83 9.39
C TYR A 252 -13.12 13.60 8.50
N ILE A 253 -13.85 12.93 7.62
CA ILE A 253 -14.70 13.61 6.62
C ILE A 253 -15.74 14.54 7.26
N ASP A 254 -16.37 14.10 8.35
CA ASP A 254 -17.41 14.89 9.00
C ASP A 254 -16.85 16.12 9.71
N GLN A 255 -15.68 16.00 10.37
CA GLN A 255 -14.97 17.14 10.97
C GLN A 255 -14.54 18.16 9.92
N VAL A 256 -14.08 17.69 8.74
CA VAL A 256 -13.68 18.58 7.65
C VAL A 256 -14.90 19.27 7.05
N ARG A 257 -16.03 18.60 6.89
CA ARG A 257 -17.29 19.19 6.43
C ARG A 257 -17.79 20.27 7.39
N GLU A 258 -17.73 20.00 8.68
CA GLU A 258 -18.07 20.99 9.71
C GLU A 258 -17.16 22.23 9.63
N ALA A 259 -15.85 22.05 9.49
CA ALA A 259 -14.91 23.16 9.34
C ALA A 259 -15.22 24.02 8.11
N ILE A 260 -15.56 23.37 6.98
CA ILE A 260 -15.95 24.09 5.75
C ILE A 260 -17.26 24.83 5.94
N THR A 261 -18.27 24.22 6.57
CA THR A 261 -19.55 24.86 6.91
C THR A 261 -19.34 26.11 7.78
N ASN A 262 -18.46 26.03 8.77
CA ASN A 262 -18.16 27.16 9.66
C ASN A 262 -17.52 28.34 8.92
N VAL A 263 -16.70 28.08 7.90
CA VAL A 263 -16.03 29.13 7.10
C VAL A 263 -16.94 29.70 6.02
N THR A 264 -17.87 28.91 5.48
CA THR A 264 -18.70 29.29 4.33
C THR A 264 -20.14 29.68 4.69
N GLY A 265 -20.63 29.24 5.84
CA GLY A 265 -22.04 29.34 6.22
C GLY A 265 -22.97 28.36 5.50
N GLU A 266 -22.46 27.52 4.60
CA GLU A 266 -23.25 26.57 3.80
C GLU A 266 -22.98 25.12 4.17
N ALA A 267 -24.05 24.33 4.38
CA ALA A 267 -23.91 22.92 4.72
C ALA A 267 -23.38 22.08 3.53
N VAL A 268 -22.30 21.35 3.78
CA VAL A 268 -21.69 20.45 2.80
C VAL A 268 -22.51 19.17 2.69
N ARG A 269 -23.34 19.05 1.65
CA ARG A 269 -24.22 17.88 1.44
C ARG A 269 -23.66 16.87 0.41
N ASN A 270 -22.66 17.26 -0.38
CA ASN A 270 -22.12 16.45 -1.49
C ASN A 270 -20.57 16.54 -1.50
N PRO A 271 -19.83 15.54 -2.01
CA PRO A 271 -18.38 15.65 -2.22
C PRO A 271 -17.96 16.87 -3.05
N ARG A 272 -18.82 17.38 -3.93
CA ARG A 272 -18.62 18.68 -4.61
C ARG A 272 -19.14 19.79 -3.73
N ILE A 273 -18.23 20.57 -3.18
CA ILE A 273 -18.57 21.70 -2.30
C ILE A 273 -18.71 22.96 -3.17
N SER A 274 -19.93 23.34 -3.45
CA SER A 274 -20.24 24.58 -4.19
C SER A 274 -19.77 25.85 -3.48
N ALA A 275 -19.71 25.86 -2.16
CA ALA A 275 -19.28 27.00 -1.35
C ALA A 275 -17.78 27.34 -1.43
N ILE A 276 -16.95 26.38 -1.87
CA ILE A 276 -15.52 26.61 -2.18
C ILE A 276 -15.27 26.02 -3.58
N PRO A 277 -15.43 26.80 -4.64
CA PRO A 277 -15.44 26.31 -6.03
C PRO A 277 -14.14 25.61 -6.49
N ASN A 278 -13.02 25.94 -5.86
CA ASN A 278 -11.70 25.38 -6.15
C ASN A 278 -11.34 24.20 -5.22
N LEU A 279 -12.30 23.59 -4.51
CA LEU A 279 -12.04 22.51 -3.57
C LEU A 279 -12.99 21.33 -3.79
N TYR A 280 -12.44 20.15 -4.10
CA TYR A 280 -13.11 18.85 -4.09
C TYR A 280 -12.68 18.08 -2.84
N VAL A 281 -13.63 17.65 -2.00
CA VAL A 281 -13.36 16.90 -0.76
C VAL A 281 -14.11 15.58 -0.74
N THR A 282 -13.41 14.50 -0.40
CA THR A 282 -14.00 13.17 -0.26
C THR A 282 -13.34 12.37 0.86
N ASP A 283 -14.05 11.41 1.39
CA ASP A 283 -13.50 10.46 2.36
C ASP A 283 -12.49 9.50 1.74
N PHE A 284 -12.76 9.04 0.50
CA PHE A 284 -11.92 8.08 -0.20
C PHE A 284 -12.01 8.24 -1.73
N ILE A 285 -10.86 8.30 -2.38
CA ILE A 285 -10.75 8.32 -3.84
C ILE A 285 -10.62 6.87 -4.33
N LYS A 286 -11.63 6.39 -5.05
CA LYS A 286 -11.61 5.06 -5.67
C LYS A 286 -10.74 5.03 -6.92
N ASP A 287 -10.86 6.05 -7.74
CA ASP A 287 -10.12 6.20 -9.00
C ASP A 287 -8.86 7.05 -8.81
N MET A 288 -7.82 6.39 -8.32
CA MET A 288 -6.53 7.05 -8.10
C MET A 288 -5.82 7.40 -9.41
N ALA A 289 -6.10 6.71 -10.52
CA ALA A 289 -5.51 7.02 -11.81
C ALA A 289 -5.94 8.42 -12.28
N ASN A 290 -7.25 8.73 -12.22
CA ASN A 290 -7.74 10.08 -12.47
C ASN A 290 -7.19 11.11 -11.48
N ALA A 291 -7.10 10.78 -10.18
CA ALA A 291 -6.57 11.72 -9.20
C ALA A 291 -5.10 12.09 -9.46
N TYR A 292 -4.28 11.10 -9.81
CA TYR A 292 -2.90 11.36 -10.17
C TYR A 292 -2.76 12.08 -11.51
N ALA A 293 -3.58 11.74 -12.51
CA ALA A 293 -3.56 12.44 -13.79
C ALA A 293 -3.96 13.92 -13.66
N ALA A 294 -4.91 14.24 -12.78
CA ALA A 294 -5.35 15.60 -12.47
C ALA A 294 -4.33 16.41 -11.66
N ALA A 295 -3.40 15.77 -10.95
CA ALA A 295 -2.50 16.44 -10.01
C ALA A 295 -1.28 17.03 -10.69
N ASP A 296 -0.99 18.33 -10.46
CA ASP A 296 0.30 18.96 -10.72
C ASP A 296 1.27 18.79 -9.53
N LEU A 297 0.75 18.77 -8.31
CA LEU A 297 1.50 18.59 -7.06
C LEU A 297 0.72 17.65 -6.14
N VAL A 298 1.42 16.79 -5.42
CA VAL A 298 0.82 15.91 -4.42
C VAL A 298 1.33 16.26 -3.03
N ILE A 299 0.42 16.34 -2.04
CA ILE A 299 0.75 16.41 -0.61
C ILE A 299 0.29 15.10 0.02
N SER A 300 1.22 14.31 0.58
CA SER A 300 0.87 12.97 1.06
C SER A 300 1.68 12.52 2.27
N ARG A 301 1.18 11.48 2.93
CA ARG A 301 1.99 10.66 3.84
C ARG A 301 3.08 9.92 3.07
N ALA A 302 4.22 9.66 3.73
CA ALA A 302 5.38 8.97 3.16
C ALA A 302 5.24 7.44 3.24
N GLY A 303 4.10 6.91 2.81
CA GLY A 303 3.90 5.47 2.69
C GLY A 303 4.67 4.90 1.49
N ALA A 304 5.36 3.77 1.66
CA ALA A 304 6.25 3.19 0.65
C ALA A 304 5.55 2.97 -0.71
N GLY A 305 4.33 2.41 -0.72
CA GLY A 305 3.57 2.22 -1.96
C GLY A 305 3.22 3.53 -2.66
N SER A 306 2.78 4.55 -1.90
CA SER A 306 2.46 5.86 -2.46
C SER A 306 3.69 6.55 -3.05
N ILE A 307 4.82 6.49 -2.36
CA ILE A 307 6.11 7.01 -2.87
C ILE A 307 6.45 6.36 -4.21
N SER A 308 6.34 5.03 -4.30
CA SER A 308 6.63 4.31 -5.54
C SER A 308 5.69 4.68 -6.68
N GLU A 309 4.39 4.94 -6.38
CA GLU A 309 3.44 5.46 -7.36
C GLU A 309 3.82 6.88 -7.82
N PHE A 310 4.23 7.77 -6.89
CA PHE A 310 4.67 9.14 -7.25
C PHE A 310 5.92 9.13 -8.13
N CYS A 311 6.91 8.31 -7.79
CA CYS A 311 8.12 8.15 -8.60
C CYS A 311 7.81 7.62 -10.00
N LEU A 312 6.96 6.58 -10.09
CA LEU A 312 6.53 5.98 -11.36
C LEU A 312 5.82 6.99 -12.26
N LEU A 313 4.97 7.84 -11.67
CA LEU A 313 4.17 8.84 -12.39
C LEU A 313 4.87 10.20 -12.51
N HIS A 314 6.13 10.31 -12.09
CA HIS A 314 6.92 11.55 -12.08
C HIS A 314 6.18 12.74 -11.45
N LYS A 315 5.46 12.49 -10.35
CA LYS A 315 4.68 13.53 -9.65
C LYS A 315 5.55 14.30 -8.66
N PRO A 316 5.60 15.63 -8.73
CA PRO A 316 6.15 16.44 -7.65
C PRO A 316 5.38 16.17 -6.35
N VAL A 317 6.09 16.00 -5.24
CA VAL A 317 5.44 15.62 -3.97
C VAL A 317 6.02 16.35 -2.76
N ILE A 318 5.13 16.76 -1.86
CA ILE A 318 5.46 17.18 -0.50
C ILE A 318 5.11 16.01 0.42
N LEU A 319 6.12 15.39 1.01
CA LEU A 319 5.94 14.28 1.93
C LEU A 319 5.80 14.76 3.37
N VAL A 320 4.75 14.32 4.04
CA VAL A 320 4.45 14.60 5.45
C VAL A 320 4.46 13.27 6.21
N PRO A 321 5.60 12.80 6.72
CA PRO A 321 5.70 11.51 7.43
C PRO A 321 4.74 11.43 8.61
N SER A 322 4.21 10.23 8.88
CA SER A 322 3.36 9.99 10.06
C SER A 322 4.23 9.69 11.28
N PRO A 323 4.04 10.39 12.41
CA PRO A 323 4.78 10.09 13.63
C PRO A 323 4.31 8.80 14.33
N ASN A 324 3.14 8.28 13.95
CA ASN A 324 2.47 7.16 14.63
C ASN A 324 2.65 5.82 13.89
N VAL A 325 3.82 5.61 13.27
CA VAL A 325 4.13 4.35 12.56
C VAL A 325 5.28 3.61 13.25
N ALA A 326 5.26 2.28 13.11
CA ALA A 326 6.32 1.45 13.70
C ALA A 326 7.69 1.82 13.13
N GLU A 327 8.71 1.88 14.01
CA GLU A 327 10.12 2.08 13.63
C GLU A 327 10.39 3.38 12.82
N ASP A 328 9.47 4.35 12.86
CA ASP A 328 9.55 5.61 12.11
C ASP A 328 9.85 5.41 10.61
N HIS A 329 9.26 4.36 10.05
CA HIS A 329 9.57 3.97 8.66
C HIS A 329 9.15 5.03 7.63
N GLN A 330 8.15 5.89 7.90
CA GLN A 330 7.75 6.92 6.94
C GLN A 330 8.78 8.03 6.80
N THR A 331 9.40 8.47 7.89
CA THR A 331 10.51 9.43 7.82
C THR A 331 11.68 8.82 7.04
N LYS A 332 12.02 7.56 7.32
CA LYS A 332 13.08 6.84 6.61
C LYS A 332 12.78 6.66 5.12
N ASN A 333 11.53 6.38 4.75
CA ASN A 333 11.11 6.29 3.35
C ASN A 333 11.22 7.65 2.63
N ALA A 334 10.84 8.74 3.30
CA ALA A 334 10.95 10.09 2.74
C ALA A 334 12.41 10.49 2.53
N LEU A 335 13.28 10.26 3.53
CA LEU A 335 14.72 10.55 3.46
C LEU A 335 15.47 9.70 2.42
N ALA A 336 14.93 8.56 2.02
CA ALA A 336 15.52 7.74 0.95
C ALA A 336 15.32 8.34 -0.46
N LEU A 337 14.53 9.41 -0.60
CA LEU A 337 14.32 10.15 -1.85
C LEU A 337 15.11 11.44 -1.92
N VAL A 338 15.68 11.90 -0.83
CA VAL A 338 16.49 13.12 -0.70
C VAL A 338 17.96 12.77 -0.74
#